data_0898fc5bfccc220106f5bccb6bc5e2b0
#
_entry.id   0898fc5bfccc220106f5bccb6bc5e2b0
#
_cell.length_a   1.000
_cell.length_b   1.000
_cell.length_c   1.000
_cell.angle_alpha   90.00
_cell.angle_beta   90.00
_cell.angle_gamma   90.00
#
_symmetry.space_group_name_H-M   'P 1'
#
loop_
_entity.id
_entity.type
_entity.pdbx_description
1 polymer ?
#
loop_
_entity_poly.entity_id
_entity_poly.type
_entity_poly.pdbx_seq_one_letter_code
_entity_poly.pdbx_strand_id
1 'polypeptide(L)'
;MGQLKLYGMRTAYDEIIGTALKRQHEPQQIIGDLLTAEISEKQARSIKYQMTIAKLPLAKELEEFDFEATEVNETLIRDLATGDFLDHQRNLVLIGGTGTGKTHLAVSIARACIRTERRGRFFNVVDLVNKLDAEARAERQGRTAELISRLDFLI
;
A
#
# COMPACT_ATOMS: atom_id res chain seq x y z
N MET A 1 -13.26 19.55 15.66
CA MET A 1 -12.79 18.45 14.78
C MET A 1 -11.87 18.96 13.68
N GLY A 2 -12.15 20.05 12.97
CA GLY A 2 -11.28 20.55 11.88
C GLY A 2 -9.85 20.90 12.30
N GLN A 3 -9.68 21.64 13.39
CA GLN A 3 -8.37 22.02 13.93
C GLN A 3 -7.53 20.79 14.37
N LEU A 4 -8.18 19.72 14.86
CA LEU A 4 -7.55 18.48 15.26
C LEU A 4 -7.36 17.49 14.08
N LYS A 5 -7.73 17.91 12.85
CA LYS A 5 -7.67 17.09 11.64
C LYS A 5 -8.44 15.74 11.72
N LEU A 6 -9.52 15.72 12.51
CA LEU A 6 -10.41 14.56 12.66
C LEU A 6 -11.45 14.56 11.53
N TYR A 7 -11.03 14.18 10.34
CA TYR A 7 -11.85 14.28 9.14
C TYR A 7 -12.92 13.19 9.04
N GLY A 8 -12.57 11.96 9.40
CA GLY A 8 -13.49 10.82 9.41
C GLY A 8 -14.64 11.03 10.40
N MET A 9 -14.32 11.39 11.65
CA MET A 9 -15.30 11.75 12.66
C MET A 9 -16.22 12.86 12.19
N ARG A 10 -15.66 13.91 11.58
CA ARG A 10 -16.44 15.06 11.10
C ARG A 10 -17.44 14.66 10.02
N THR A 11 -17.01 13.81 9.08
CA THR A 11 -17.84 13.38 7.96
C THR A 11 -18.96 12.44 8.42
N ALA A 12 -18.68 11.53 9.35
CA ALA A 12 -19.62 10.53 9.84
C ALA A 12 -20.47 11.01 11.02
N TYR A 13 -20.22 12.19 11.56
CA TYR A 13 -20.83 12.69 12.81
C TYR A 13 -22.36 12.67 12.78
N ASP A 14 -22.96 13.32 11.79
CA ASP A 14 -24.40 13.46 11.72
C ASP A 14 -25.11 12.12 11.54
N GLU A 15 -24.55 11.22 10.76
CA GLU A 15 -25.07 9.88 10.53
C GLU A 15 -24.99 9.02 11.81
N ILE A 16 -23.83 9.02 12.47
CA ILE A 16 -23.63 8.24 13.71
C ILE A 16 -24.55 8.75 14.81
N ILE A 17 -24.64 10.07 15.04
CA ILE A 17 -25.52 10.64 16.05
C ILE A 17 -27.00 10.38 15.70
N GLY A 18 -27.40 10.54 14.43
CA GLY A 18 -28.76 10.27 14.01
C GLY A 18 -29.17 8.81 14.20
N THR A 19 -28.26 7.88 13.96
CA THR A 19 -28.47 6.44 14.20
C THR A 19 -28.50 6.13 15.68
N ALA A 20 -27.59 6.69 16.46
CA ALA A 20 -27.51 6.48 17.90
C ALA A 20 -28.77 6.95 18.63
N LEU A 21 -29.32 8.10 18.28
CA LEU A 21 -30.58 8.60 18.83
C LEU A 21 -31.75 7.69 18.52
N LYS A 22 -31.85 7.16 17.28
CA LYS A 22 -32.92 6.24 16.88
C LYS A 22 -32.82 4.88 17.58
N ARG A 23 -31.63 4.38 17.83
CA ARG A 23 -31.37 3.05 18.41
C ARG A 23 -31.03 3.10 19.89
N GLN A 24 -31.05 4.28 20.51
CA GLN A 24 -30.73 4.47 21.92
C GLN A 24 -29.36 3.87 22.31
N HIS A 25 -28.34 4.14 21.47
CA HIS A 25 -26.97 3.68 21.74
C HIS A 25 -26.40 4.33 22.98
N GLU A 26 -25.64 3.58 23.76
CA GLU A 26 -24.88 4.09 24.90
C GLU A 26 -23.78 5.06 24.45
N PRO A 27 -23.42 6.06 25.28
CA PRO A 27 -22.40 7.04 24.95
C PRO A 27 -21.05 6.43 24.54
N GLN A 28 -20.66 5.32 25.16
CA GLN A 28 -19.41 4.61 24.83
C GLN A 28 -19.43 4.05 23.40
N GLN A 29 -20.58 3.54 22.96
CA GLN A 29 -20.75 3.03 21.59
C GLN A 29 -20.65 4.17 20.58
N ILE A 30 -21.26 5.31 20.86
CA ILE A 30 -21.16 6.51 20.00
C ILE A 30 -19.71 6.95 19.82
N ILE A 31 -18.96 7.00 20.92
CA ILE A 31 -17.53 7.35 20.89
C ILE A 31 -16.75 6.31 20.09
N GLY A 32 -17.02 5.02 20.28
CA GLY A 32 -16.38 3.94 19.55
C GLY A 32 -16.61 4.03 18.04
N ASP A 33 -17.85 4.29 17.63
CA ASP A 33 -18.24 4.43 16.23
C ASP A 33 -17.54 5.64 15.57
N LEU A 34 -17.46 6.77 16.28
CA LEU A 34 -16.75 7.97 15.82
C LEU A 34 -15.24 7.72 15.67
N LEU A 35 -14.61 7.05 16.63
CA LEU A 35 -13.19 6.68 16.56
C LEU A 35 -12.92 5.72 15.40
N THR A 36 -13.80 4.74 15.21
CA THR A 36 -13.71 3.79 14.09
C THR A 36 -13.81 4.50 12.74
N ALA A 37 -14.72 5.46 12.60
CA ALA A 37 -14.83 6.27 11.39
C ALA A 37 -13.54 7.10 11.11
N GLU A 38 -12.92 7.66 12.15
CA GLU A 38 -11.65 8.39 12.01
C GLU A 38 -10.50 7.47 11.61
N ILE A 39 -10.39 6.30 12.24
CA ILE A 39 -9.36 5.29 11.92
C ILE A 39 -9.50 4.86 10.46
N SER A 40 -10.70 4.49 10.02
CA SER A 40 -10.97 4.04 8.65
C SER A 40 -10.61 5.10 7.61
N GLU A 41 -10.99 6.37 7.85
CA GLU A 41 -10.66 7.48 6.95
C GLU A 41 -9.16 7.74 6.90
N LYS A 42 -8.48 7.70 8.04
CA LYS A 42 -7.04 7.88 8.12
C LYS A 42 -6.29 6.76 7.39
N GLN A 43 -6.73 5.52 7.52
CA GLN A 43 -6.18 4.37 6.80
C GLN A 43 -6.38 4.52 5.29
N ALA A 44 -7.59 4.82 4.84
CA ALA A 44 -7.89 5.02 3.42
C ALA A 44 -7.01 6.13 2.80
N ARG A 45 -6.84 7.25 3.50
CA ARG A 45 -5.98 8.35 3.08
C ARG A 45 -4.50 7.94 3.04
N SER A 46 -4.03 7.20 4.04
CA SER A 46 -2.67 6.66 4.08
C SER A 46 -2.40 5.74 2.90
N ILE A 47 -3.29 4.77 2.63
CA ILE A 47 -3.18 3.85 1.49
C ILE A 47 -3.15 4.62 0.17
N LYS A 48 -4.06 5.60 -0.02
CA LYS A 48 -4.09 6.44 -1.21
C LYS A 48 -2.77 7.19 -1.43
N TYR A 49 -2.22 7.75 -0.36
CA TYR A 49 -0.92 8.42 -0.39
C TYR A 49 0.21 7.44 -0.76
N GLN A 50 0.26 6.27 -0.10
CA GLN A 50 1.26 5.23 -0.39
C GLN A 50 1.19 4.76 -1.84
N MET A 51 0.00 4.51 -2.38
CA MET A 51 -0.19 4.17 -3.79
C MET A 51 0.38 5.24 -4.73
N THR A 52 0.21 6.52 -4.39
CA THR A 52 0.72 7.62 -5.20
C THR A 52 2.25 7.67 -5.20
N ILE A 53 2.89 7.50 -4.04
CA ILE A 53 4.35 7.58 -3.92
C ILE A 53 5.07 6.29 -4.32
N ALA A 54 4.36 5.18 -4.39
CA ALA A 54 4.89 3.88 -4.80
C ALA A 54 5.39 3.88 -6.26
N LYS A 55 4.91 4.80 -7.11
CA LYS A 55 5.32 4.95 -8.52
C LYS A 55 5.22 3.64 -9.32
N LEU A 56 4.18 2.86 -9.07
CA LEU A 56 3.93 1.63 -9.80
C LEU A 56 3.68 1.95 -11.29
N PRO A 57 4.30 1.24 -12.23
CA PRO A 57 4.23 1.56 -13.66
C PRO A 57 2.85 1.29 -14.27
N LEU A 58 2.06 0.44 -13.63
CA LEU A 58 0.74 0.00 -14.09
C LEU A 58 -0.25 0.03 -12.91
N ALA A 59 -1.54 0.21 -13.23
CA ALA A 59 -2.63 0.03 -12.27
C ALA A 59 -3.27 -1.35 -12.47
N LYS A 60 -2.50 -2.41 -12.20
CA LYS A 60 -2.92 -3.80 -12.38
C LYS A 60 -3.32 -4.43 -11.06
N GLU A 61 -4.47 -5.09 -11.06
CA GLU A 61 -4.97 -5.86 -9.92
C GLU A 61 -4.72 -7.35 -10.15
N LEU A 62 -4.71 -8.11 -9.05
CA LEU A 62 -4.46 -9.55 -9.13
C LEU A 62 -5.61 -10.29 -9.84
N GLU A 63 -6.82 -9.80 -9.68
CA GLU A 63 -8.05 -10.32 -10.30
C GLU A 63 -8.07 -10.15 -11.83
N GLU A 64 -7.23 -9.24 -12.36
CA GLU A 64 -7.09 -9.04 -13.80
C GLU A 64 -6.05 -9.98 -14.44
N PHE A 65 -5.37 -10.80 -13.64
CA PHE A 65 -4.38 -11.74 -14.14
C PHE A 65 -5.03 -13.06 -14.54
N ASP A 66 -4.80 -13.46 -15.78
CA ASP A 66 -5.30 -14.73 -16.31
C ASP A 66 -4.39 -15.90 -15.88
N PHE A 67 -4.76 -16.54 -14.78
CA PHE A 67 -4.01 -17.69 -14.27
C PHE A 67 -4.21 -18.95 -15.12
N GLU A 68 -5.35 -19.07 -15.84
CA GLU A 68 -5.63 -20.25 -16.68
C GLU A 68 -4.71 -20.30 -17.91
N ALA A 69 -4.29 -19.14 -18.39
CA ALA A 69 -3.37 -19.03 -19.53
C ALA A 69 -1.88 -19.18 -19.15
N THR A 70 -1.57 -19.52 -17.88
CA THR A 70 -0.18 -19.57 -17.39
C THR A 70 0.06 -20.78 -16.49
N GLU A 71 1.33 -21.17 -16.33
CA GLU A 71 1.75 -22.21 -15.37
C GLU A 71 1.99 -21.64 -13.95
N VAL A 72 1.59 -20.40 -13.71
CA VAL A 72 1.81 -19.73 -12.42
C VAL A 72 0.86 -20.30 -11.37
N ASN A 73 1.40 -20.67 -10.22
CA ASN A 73 0.61 -21.16 -9.09
C ASN A 73 -0.18 -20.01 -8.45
N GLU A 74 -1.48 -19.96 -8.71
CA GLU A 74 -2.38 -18.91 -8.20
C GLU A 74 -2.40 -18.86 -6.67
N THR A 75 -2.44 -20.01 -5.99
CA THR A 75 -2.44 -20.09 -4.53
C THR A 75 -1.21 -19.41 -3.94
N LEU A 76 -0.03 -19.70 -4.48
CA LEU A 76 1.22 -19.07 -4.05
C LEU A 76 1.20 -17.55 -4.27
N ILE A 77 0.68 -17.09 -5.41
CA ILE A 77 0.59 -15.64 -5.68
C ILE A 77 -0.37 -14.95 -4.72
N ARG A 78 -1.50 -15.58 -4.40
CA ARG A 78 -2.46 -15.05 -3.41
C ARG A 78 -1.87 -15.00 -2.01
N ASP A 79 -1.10 -16.03 -1.62
CA ASP A 79 -0.37 -16.03 -0.35
C ASP A 79 0.67 -14.90 -0.30
N LEU A 80 1.42 -14.68 -1.37
CA LEU A 80 2.35 -13.56 -1.46
C LEU A 80 1.65 -12.19 -1.37
N ALA A 81 0.43 -12.09 -1.89
CA ALA A 81 -0.36 -10.86 -1.84
C ALA A 81 -0.84 -10.50 -0.41
N THR A 82 -0.82 -11.43 0.56
CA THR A 82 -1.06 -11.10 1.98
C THR A 82 0.03 -10.21 2.56
N GLY A 83 1.25 -10.31 2.03
CA GLY A 83 2.42 -9.57 2.52
C GLY A 83 3.18 -10.24 3.66
N ASP A 84 2.76 -11.42 4.11
CA ASP A 84 3.38 -12.14 5.24
C ASP A 84 4.85 -12.47 4.98
N PHE A 85 5.25 -12.68 3.72
CA PHE A 85 6.64 -12.92 3.36
C PHE A 85 7.57 -11.74 3.71
N LEU A 86 7.05 -10.51 3.78
CA LEU A 86 7.81 -9.32 4.18
C LEU A 86 8.16 -9.36 5.68
N ASP A 87 7.26 -9.84 6.53
CA ASP A 87 7.49 -10.00 7.97
C ASP A 87 8.60 -11.01 8.26
N HIS A 88 8.77 -11.98 7.37
CA HIS A 88 9.83 -12.98 7.42
C HIS A 88 11.09 -12.55 6.66
N GLN A 89 11.19 -11.29 6.22
CA GLN A 89 12.33 -10.73 5.47
C GLN A 89 12.70 -11.55 4.22
N ARG A 90 11.71 -12.14 3.54
CA ARG A 90 11.91 -12.94 2.33
C ARG A 90 11.86 -12.07 1.08
N ASN A 91 12.65 -12.45 0.09
CA ASN A 91 12.65 -11.81 -1.21
C ASN A 91 11.85 -12.64 -2.22
N LEU A 92 11.17 -11.96 -3.13
CA LEU A 92 10.48 -12.55 -4.27
C LEU A 92 11.25 -12.24 -5.55
N VAL A 93 11.57 -13.29 -6.32
CA VAL A 93 12.20 -13.18 -7.64
C VAL A 93 11.30 -13.80 -8.69
N LEU A 94 10.87 -13.01 -9.68
CA LEU A 94 10.05 -13.45 -10.79
C LEU A 94 10.91 -13.66 -12.03
N ILE A 95 11.04 -14.94 -12.46
CA ILE A 95 11.86 -15.34 -13.62
C ILE A 95 10.94 -15.84 -14.73
N GLY A 96 11.24 -15.49 -15.98
CA GLY A 96 10.50 -15.93 -17.14
C GLY A 96 10.76 -15.08 -18.38
N GLY A 97 10.26 -15.49 -19.51
CA GLY A 97 10.38 -14.83 -20.81
C GLY A 97 9.66 -13.48 -20.88
N THR A 98 9.83 -12.76 -21.96
CA THR A 98 9.09 -11.50 -22.23
C THR A 98 7.60 -11.81 -22.40
N GLY A 99 6.72 -10.94 -21.88
CA GLY A 99 5.28 -11.09 -22.02
C GLY A 99 4.60 -12.07 -21.05
N THR A 100 5.34 -12.77 -20.18
CA THR A 100 4.77 -13.77 -19.24
C THR A 100 4.08 -13.20 -18.00
N GLY A 101 3.80 -11.90 -17.96
CA GLY A 101 3.05 -11.26 -16.87
C GLY A 101 3.83 -10.94 -15.59
N LYS A 102 5.18 -11.09 -15.56
CA LYS A 102 6.00 -10.82 -14.37
C LYS A 102 5.75 -9.45 -13.75
N THR A 103 5.76 -8.41 -14.56
CA THR A 103 5.52 -7.02 -14.09
C THR A 103 4.09 -6.87 -13.59
N HIS A 104 3.10 -7.52 -14.22
CA HIS A 104 1.72 -7.52 -13.74
C HIS A 104 1.67 -8.12 -12.33
N LEU A 105 2.21 -9.32 -12.14
CA LEU A 105 2.22 -10.00 -10.84
C LEU A 105 2.99 -9.18 -9.78
N ALA A 106 4.18 -8.67 -10.09
CA ALA A 106 4.95 -7.85 -9.17
C ALA A 106 4.16 -6.62 -8.72
N VAL A 107 3.51 -5.92 -9.64
CA VAL A 107 2.70 -4.72 -9.35
C VAL A 107 1.46 -5.09 -8.55
N SER A 108 0.76 -6.18 -8.90
CA SER A 108 -0.46 -6.61 -8.19
C SER A 108 -0.16 -7.01 -6.75
N ILE A 109 0.91 -7.79 -6.51
CA ILE A 109 1.38 -8.15 -5.17
C ILE A 109 1.74 -6.89 -4.37
N ALA A 110 2.49 -5.97 -4.98
CA ALA A 110 2.87 -4.72 -4.34
C ALA A 110 1.66 -3.87 -3.94
N ARG A 111 0.65 -3.78 -4.82
CA ARG A 111 -0.60 -3.06 -4.52
C ARG A 111 -1.34 -3.71 -3.36
N ALA A 112 -1.42 -5.04 -3.33
CA ALA A 112 -2.02 -5.77 -2.22
C ALA A 112 -1.27 -5.48 -0.90
N CYS A 113 0.06 -5.56 -0.87
CA CYS A 113 0.88 -5.21 0.30
C CYS A 113 0.68 -3.75 0.75
N ILE A 114 0.53 -2.79 -0.18
CA ILE A 114 0.25 -1.40 0.18
C ILE A 114 -1.14 -1.25 0.83
N ARG A 115 -2.13 -2.04 0.41
CA ARG A 115 -3.46 -2.05 1.05
C ARG A 115 -3.44 -2.59 2.47
N THR A 116 -2.47 -3.43 2.80
CA THR A 116 -2.19 -3.86 4.19
C THR A 116 -1.25 -2.90 4.94
N GLU A 117 -1.20 -1.62 4.49
CA GLU A 117 -0.45 -0.51 5.10
C GLU A 117 1.07 -0.64 5.01
N ARG A 118 1.62 -1.56 4.19
CA ARG A 118 3.06 -1.63 3.92
C ARG A 118 3.49 -0.50 2.99
N ARG A 119 4.70 0.00 3.18
CA ARG A 119 5.28 1.08 2.38
C ARG A 119 6.21 0.48 1.34
N GLY A 120 5.79 0.53 0.08
CA GLY A 120 6.55 0.01 -1.05
C GLY A 120 6.83 1.05 -2.11
N ARG A 121 7.86 0.83 -2.92
CA ARG A 121 8.17 1.67 -4.06
C ARG A 121 8.78 0.88 -5.20
N PHE A 122 8.33 1.21 -6.41
CA PHE A 122 8.89 0.70 -7.65
C PHE A 122 10.13 1.52 -8.06
N PHE A 123 11.19 0.81 -8.47
CA PHE A 123 12.39 1.40 -9.06
C PHE A 123 12.77 0.65 -10.33
N ASN A 124 13.02 1.40 -11.40
CA ASN A 124 13.84 0.88 -12.48
C ASN A 124 15.30 0.83 -12.00
N VAL A 125 15.95 -0.32 -12.17
CA VAL A 125 17.32 -0.52 -11.65
C VAL A 125 18.30 0.50 -12.26
N VAL A 126 18.19 0.75 -13.56
CA VAL A 126 19.08 1.72 -14.25
C VAL A 126 18.88 3.13 -13.70
N ASP A 127 17.61 3.56 -13.52
CA ASP A 127 17.30 4.87 -12.97
C ASP A 127 17.77 5.00 -11.52
N LEU A 128 17.65 3.93 -10.73
CA LEU A 128 18.11 3.92 -9.34
C LEU A 128 19.63 4.07 -9.27
N VAL A 129 20.38 3.32 -10.08
CA VAL A 129 21.86 3.40 -10.14
C VAL A 129 22.28 4.79 -10.58
N ASN A 130 21.72 5.32 -11.67
CA ASN A 130 22.02 6.67 -12.15
C ASN A 130 21.76 7.74 -11.10
N LYS A 131 20.68 7.58 -10.32
CA LYS A 131 20.35 8.50 -9.26
C LYS A 131 21.34 8.45 -8.11
N LEU A 132 21.76 7.26 -7.69
CA LEU A 132 22.77 7.07 -6.65
C LEU A 132 24.13 7.66 -7.09
N ASP A 133 24.52 7.44 -8.35
CA ASP A 133 25.75 7.99 -8.91
C ASP A 133 25.71 9.53 -8.99
N ALA A 134 24.58 10.10 -9.41
CA ALA A 134 24.40 11.55 -9.42
C ALA A 134 24.45 12.18 -8.02
N GLU A 135 23.87 11.50 -6.99
CA GLU A 135 23.97 11.93 -5.60
C GLU A 135 25.42 11.88 -5.08
N ALA A 136 26.19 10.84 -5.46
CA ALA A 136 27.59 10.72 -5.09
C ALA A 136 28.43 11.87 -5.67
N ARG A 137 28.22 12.21 -6.96
CA ARG A 137 28.94 13.32 -7.63
C ARG A 137 28.56 14.70 -7.09
N ALA A 138 27.33 14.86 -6.61
CA ALA A 138 26.83 16.14 -6.07
C ALA A 138 27.12 16.33 -4.58
N GLU A 139 27.94 15.46 -3.96
CA GLU A 139 28.22 15.43 -2.51
C GLU A 139 26.97 15.41 -1.61
N ARG A 140 25.85 14.92 -2.15
CA ARG A 140 24.55 14.77 -1.46
C ARG A 140 24.24 13.31 -1.14
N GLN A 141 25.27 12.56 -0.77
CA GLN A 141 25.18 11.12 -0.51
C GLN A 141 24.15 10.82 0.59
N GLY A 142 23.40 9.72 0.40
CA GLY A 142 22.52 9.16 1.43
C GLY A 142 21.04 9.51 1.30
N ARG A 143 20.61 10.50 0.50
CA ARG A 143 19.18 10.85 0.39
C ARG A 143 18.32 9.72 -0.16
N THR A 144 18.80 9.04 -1.20
CA THR A 144 18.09 7.87 -1.76
C THR A 144 18.18 6.68 -0.83
N ALA A 145 19.34 6.45 -0.18
CA ALA A 145 19.49 5.40 0.83
C ALA A 145 18.55 5.63 2.02
N GLU A 146 18.45 6.86 2.53
CA GLU A 146 17.52 7.21 3.60
C GLU A 146 16.05 7.02 3.19
N LEU A 147 15.69 7.33 1.94
CA LEU A 147 14.36 7.06 1.42
C LEU A 147 14.08 5.56 1.39
N ILE A 148 15.02 4.77 0.90
CA ILE A 148 14.88 3.30 0.79
C ILE A 148 14.77 2.66 2.18
N SER A 149 15.57 3.11 3.16
CA SER A 149 15.54 2.56 4.52
C SER A 149 14.20 2.74 5.27
N ARG A 150 13.33 3.62 4.78
CA ARG A 150 11.98 3.87 5.33
C ARG A 150 10.90 3.02 4.67
N LEU A 151 11.24 2.24 3.67
CA LEU A 151 10.32 1.37 2.94
C LEU A 151 10.34 -0.04 3.53
N ASP A 152 9.19 -0.69 3.53
CA ASP A 152 9.06 -2.08 3.96
C ASP A 152 9.48 -3.04 2.83
N PHE A 153 9.34 -2.59 1.55
CA PHE A 153 9.77 -3.36 0.38
C PHE A 153 10.08 -2.49 -0.85
N LEU A 154 10.85 -3.06 -1.78
CA LEU A 154 11.16 -2.50 -3.10
C LEU A 154 10.65 -3.44 -4.21
N ILE A 155 10.33 -2.85 -5.36
CA ILE A 155 9.91 -3.58 -6.58
C ILE A 155 10.82 -3.11 -7.72
#